data_8415d0206ae189d3b46eabca23fd6caa
#
_entry.id   8415d0206ae189d3b46eabca23fd6caa
#
_cell.length_a   1.000
_cell.length_b   1.000
_cell.length_c   1.000
_cell.angle_alpha   90.00
_cell.angle_beta   90.00
_cell.angle_gamma   90.00
#
_symmetry.space_group_name_H-M   'P 1'
#
loop_
_entity.id
_entity.type
_entity.pdbx_description
1 polymer ?
#
loop_
_entity_poly.entity_id
_entity_poly.type
_entity_poly.pdbx_seq_one_letter_code
_entity_poly.pdbx_strand_id
1 'polypeptide(L)'
;LGTLLFGLDVDSSGNTFVAHTDARNHANGRAGTQGHGLKELQNRPYLNRIAKVSPQGKVDFIHLNPLPPEQPRRSEGLATPFAIKVTKNLVCLTLAGSDRMVTLDPNSGKILDRVKVGGVPRGIKLDLDSAGEPKTAWVFNAVENSLSKVDLRTPSSLKLIAEIPLHDPTPPIYKKGRLAFNTARASSFNTISCASCHPDGHTDHQLWVLDT
;
A
#
# COMPACT_ATOMS: atom_id res chain seq x y z
N LEU A 1 -2.24 -12.12 -11.08
CA LEU A 1 -1.95 -11.22 -9.95
C LEU A 1 -0.87 -10.22 -10.37
N GLY A 2 -0.40 -9.35 -9.48
CA GLY A 2 0.58 -8.31 -9.80
C GLY A 2 2.04 -8.78 -9.77
N THR A 3 2.95 -7.83 -9.92
CA THR A 3 4.39 -8.08 -9.99
C THR A 3 4.99 -8.35 -8.60
N LEU A 4 4.61 -7.54 -7.61
CA LEU A 4 5.07 -7.66 -6.22
C LEU A 4 3.87 -7.89 -5.31
N LEU A 5 3.83 -9.05 -4.67
CA LEU A 5 2.79 -9.46 -3.74
C LEU A 5 3.30 -9.29 -2.31
N PHE A 6 2.49 -8.69 -1.44
CA PHE A 6 2.89 -8.41 -0.06
C PHE A 6 2.03 -9.18 0.95
N GLY A 7 0.92 -8.60 1.39
CA GLY A 7 0.04 -9.23 2.36
C GLY A 7 -1.19 -9.86 1.74
N LEU A 8 -1.72 -10.89 2.39
CA LEU A 8 -3.01 -11.48 2.03
C LEU A 8 -3.85 -11.75 3.29
N ASP A 9 -5.16 -11.77 3.10
CA ASP A 9 -6.13 -12.23 4.10
C ASP A 9 -7.36 -12.80 3.40
N VAL A 10 -8.17 -13.57 4.11
CA VAL A 10 -9.33 -14.28 3.57
C VAL A 10 -10.57 -13.87 4.35
N ASP A 11 -11.65 -13.51 3.64
CA ASP A 11 -12.93 -13.20 4.26
C ASP A 11 -13.71 -14.47 4.64
N SER A 12 -14.80 -14.30 5.39
CA SER A 12 -15.68 -15.42 5.83
C SER A 12 -16.39 -16.15 4.68
N SER A 13 -16.37 -15.59 3.47
CA SER A 13 -16.94 -16.21 2.26
C SER A 13 -15.89 -16.95 1.44
N GLY A 14 -14.63 -16.99 1.90
CA GLY A 14 -13.51 -17.63 1.22
C GLY A 14 -12.88 -16.79 0.11
N ASN A 15 -13.24 -15.51 -0.05
CA ASN A 15 -12.54 -14.63 -0.97
C ASN A 15 -11.18 -14.25 -0.39
N THR A 16 -10.13 -14.40 -1.19
CA THR A 16 -8.77 -14.00 -0.82
C THR A 16 -8.49 -12.60 -1.33
N PHE A 17 -8.03 -11.73 -0.44
CA PHE A 17 -7.61 -10.36 -0.76
C PHE A 17 -6.10 -10.27 -0.69
N VAL A 18 -5.46 -9.83 -1.77
CA VAL A 18 -4.00 -9.73 -1.88
C VAL A 18 -3.60 -8.30 -2.12
N ALA A 19 -2.85 -7.71 -1.19
CA ALA A 19 -2.22 -6.41 -1.36
C ALA A 19 -1.00 -6.55 -2.29
N HIS A 20 -0.99 -5.80 -3.40
CA HIS A 20 0.08 -5.93 -4.38
C HIS A 20 0.31 -4.67 -5.21
N THR A 21 1.47 -4.61 -5.86
CA THR A 21 1.74 -3.68 -6.95
C THR A 21 1.86 -4.43 -8.27
N ASP A 22 1.53 -3.75 -9.36
CA ASP A 22 1.61 -4.30 -10.71
C ASP A 22 2.43 -3.36 -11.60
N ALA A 23 3.55 -3.88 -12.13
CA ALA A 23 4.44 -3.14 -12.99
C ALA A 23 3.82 -2.92 -14.38
N ARG A 24 3.88 -1.69 -14.88
CA ARG A 24 3.42 -1.31 -16.22
C ARG A 24 4.55 -1.33 -17.24
N ASN A 25 5.45 -2.29 -17.12
CA ASN A 25 6.63 -2.37 -18.00
C ASN A 25 6.44 -3.29 -19.22
N HIS A 26 5.24 -3.81 -19.46
CA HIS A 26 4.96 -4.76 -20.57
C HIS A 26 5.30 -4.23 -21.97
N ALA A 27 5.30 -2.90 -22.15
CA ALA A 27 5.75 -2.26 -23.39
C ALA A 27 7.09 -1.51 -23.22
N ASN A 28 7.59 -1.38 -21.99
CA ASN A 28 8.81 -0.64 -21.67
C ASN A 28 10.04 -1.54 -21.85
N GLY A 29 11.12 -1.00 -22.42
CA GLY A 29 12.37 -1.74 -22.61
C GLY A 29 12.36 -2.80 -23.71
N ARG A 30 11.35 -2.87 -24.58
CA ARG A 30 11.35 -3.76 -25.73
C ARG A 30 12.37 -3.29 -26.77
N ALA A 31 13.04 -4.25 -27.43
CA ALA A 31 13.94 -3.95 -28.54
C ALA A 31 13.21 -3.15 -29.64
N GLY A 32 13.86 -2.09 -30.12
CA GLY A 32 13.30 -1.21 -31.14
C GLY A 32 12.35 -0.12 -30.62
N THR A 33 12.03 -0.09 -29.34
CA THR A 33 11.31 1.02 -28.70
C THR A 33 12.31 2.07 -28.22
N GLN A 34 12.12 3.33 -28.63
CA GLN A 34 12.95 4.47 -28.20
C GLN A 34 12.08 5.49 -27.49
N GLY A 35 12.64 6.19 -26.51
CA GLY A 35 11.96 7.27 -25.81
C GLY A 35 10.92 6.84 -24.77
N HIS A 36 11.08 5.67 -24.18
CA HIS A 36 10.19 5.13 -23.16
C HIS A 36 10.58 5.56 -21.76
N GLY A 37 10.32 6.81 -21.43
CA GLY A 37 10.54 7.31 -20.08
C GLY A 37 9.31 7.22 -19.18
N LEU A 38 9.41 7.77 -17.99
CA LEU A 38 8.28 7.92 -17.05
C LEU A 38 7.09 8.66 -17.67
N LYS A 39 7.32 9.54 -18.66
CA LYS A 39 6.27 10.26 -19.38
C LYS A 39 5.35 9.31 -20.13
N GLU A 40 5.89 8.29 -20.82
CA GLU A 40 5.08 7.30 -21.54
C GLU A 40 4.26 6.45 -20.59
N LEU A 41 4.79 6.14 -19.42
CA LEU A 41 4.08 5.49 -18.33
C LEU A 41 3.17 6.46 -17.55
N GLN A 42 3.03 7.70 -18.01
CA GLN A 42 2.24 8.76 -17.37
C GLN A 42 2.62 8.98 -15.90
N ASN A 43 3.92 8.87 -15.59
CA ASN A 43 4.47 8.91 -14.23
C ASN A 43 3.86 7.87 -13.26
N ARG A 44 3.33 6.77 -13.80
CA ARG A 44 2.69 5.69 -13.04
C ARG A 44 3.25 4.32 -13.46
N PRO A 45 4.54 4.04 -13.15
CA PRO A 45 5.17 2.76 -13.50
C PRO A 45 4.54 1.56 -12.75
N TYR A 46 3.94 1.81 -11.59
CA TYR A 46 3.21 0.79 -10.82
C TYR A 46 1.76 1.18 -10.57
N LEU A 47 0.88 0.19 -10.64
CA LEU A 47 -0.48 0.27 -10.10
C LEU A 47 -0.50 -0.34 -8.71
N ASN A 48 -0.89 0.46 -7.72
CA ASN A 48 -1.10 0.01 -6.34
C ASN A 48 -2.56 -0.44 -6.20
N ARG A 49 -2.78 -1.71 -5.80
CA ARG A 49 -4.12 -2.29 -5.81
C ARG A 49 -4.25 -3.50 -4.89
N ILE A 50 -5.48 -3.96 -4.71
CA ILE A 50 -5.82 -5.22 -4.07
C ILE A 50 -6.41 -6.13 -5.15
N ALA A 51 -5.96 -7.38 -5.23
CA ALA A 51 -6.65 -8.42 -5.98
C ALA A 51 -7.63 -9.14 -5.03
N LYS A 52 -8.90 -9.20 -5.41
CA LYS A 52 -9.91 -10.03 -4.75
C LYS A 52 -10.12 -11.28 -5.60
N VAL A 53 -9.78 -12.43 -5.04
CA VAL A 53 -9.87 -13.73 -5.70
C VAL A 53 -11.00 -14.53 -5.06
N SER A 54 -12.02 -14.86 -5.83
CA SER A 54 -13.13 -15.70 -5.34
C SER A 54 -12.70 -17.15 -5.15
N PRO A 55 -13.46 -17.98 -4.38
CA PRO A 55 -13.20 -19.42 -4.27
C PRO A 55 -13.18 -20.16 -5.62
N GLN A 56 -13.86 -19.62 -6.63
CA GLN A 56 -13.89 -20.18 -7.99
C GLN A 56 -12.75 -19.68 -8.87
N GLY A 57 -11.81 -18.88 -8.32
CA GLY A 57 -10.63 -18.36 -9.04
C GLY A 57 -10.90 -17.11 -9.88
N LYS A 58 -12.09 -16.50 -9.80
CA LYS A 58 -12.33 -15.19 -10.44
C LYS A 58 -11.52 -14.11 -9.73
N VAL A 59 -10.83 -13.26 -10.49
CA VAL A 59 -10.01 -12.17 -9.98
C VAL A 59 -10.64 -10.84 -10.35
N ASP A 60 -10.94 -10.03 -9.34
CA ASP A 60 -11.35 -8.63 -9.49
C ASP A 60 -10.29 -7.73 -8.84
N PHE A 61 -10.08 -6.51 -9.38
CA PHE A 61 -9.07 -5.58 -8.86
C PHE A 61 -9.72 -4.34 -8.23
N ILE A 62 -9.28 -4.01 -7.02
CA ILE A 62 -9.59 -2.75 -6.34
C ILE A 62 -8.40 -1.82 -6.52
N HIS A 63 -8.57 -0.75 -7.29
CA HIS A 63 -7.53 0.23 -7.56
C HIS A 63 -7.48 1.28 -6.45
N LEU A 64 -6.30 1.46 -5.84
CA LEU A 64 -6.10 2.40 -4.72
C LEU A 64 -5.92 3.85 -5.17
N ASN A 65 -5.68 4.06 -6.46
CA ASN A 65 -5.58 5.36 -7.11
C ASN A 65 -6.34 5.32 -8.42
N PRO A 66 -6.76 6.46 -8.99
CA PRO A 66 -7.30 6.51 -10.35
C PRO A 66 -6.36 5.82 -11.34
N LEU A 67 -6.92 5.19 -12.37
CA LEU A 67 -6.11 4.58 -13.43
C LEU A 67 -5.55 5.66 -14.36
N PRO A 68 -4.31 5.49 -14.86
CA PRO A 68 -3.80 6.38 -15.91
C PRO A 68 -4.72 6.42 -17.13
N PRO A 69 -4.88 7.59 -17.78
CA PRO A 69 -4.07 8.82 -17.60
C PRO A 69 -4.46 9.68 -16.39
N GLU A 70 -5.52 9.36 -15.67
CA GLU A 70 -5.93 10.10 -14.50
C GLU A 70 -4.92 9.93 -13.36
N GLN A 71 -4.70 11.02 -12.63
CA GLN A 71 -3.75 11.06 -11.52
C GLN A 71 -4.48 11.39 -10.21
N PRO A 72 -4.08 10.77 -9.09
CA PRO A 72 -4.59 11.19 -7.80
C PRO A 72 -4.06 12.60 -7.46
N ARG A 73 -4.78 13.32 -6.63
CA ARG A 73 -4.19 14.47 -5.95
C ARG A 73 -2.97 14.00 -5.16
N ARG A 74 -1.92 14.80 -5.13
CA ARG A 74 -0.68 14.44 -4.42
C ARG A 74 -0.91 14.09 -2.95
N SER A 75 -1.84 14.77 -2.29
CA SER A 75 -2.24 14.49 -0.90
C SER A 75 -2.98 13.15 -0.72
N GLU A 76 -3.51 12.57 -1.79
CA GLU A 76 -4.35 11.36 -1.76
C GLU A 76 -3.64 10.12 -2.32
N GLY A 77 -2.47 10.31 -2.95
CA GLY A 77 -1.69 9.22 -3.53
C GLY A 77 -1.37 8.14 -2.51
N LEU A 78 -1.58 6.89 -2.90
CA LEU A 78 -1.36 5.70 -2.10
C LEU A 78 -0.32 4.81 -2.78
N ALA A 79 0.71 4.43 -2.03
CA ALA A 79 1.86 3.68 -2.52
C ALA A 79 2.19 2.49 -1.63
N THR A 80 2.61 1.40 -2.28
CA THR A 80 3.10 0.18 -1.65
C THR A 80 2.09 -0.36 -0.63
N PRO A 81 0.93 -0.89 -1.10
CA PRO A 81 0.00 -1.60 -0.23
C PRO A 81 0.71 -2.82 0.36
N PHE A 82 0.66 -3.00 1.69
CA PHE A 82 1.51 -3.98 2.33
C PHE A 82 0.74 -5.00 3.17
N ALA A 83 0.32 -4.67 4.38
CA ALA A 83 -0.42 -5.57 5.24
C ALA A 83 -1.92 -5.33 5.12
N ILE A 84 -2.70 -6.40 5.03
CA ILE A 84 -4.14 -6.36 4.84
C ILE A 84 -4.84 -7.20 5.90
N LYS A 85 -5.97 -6.74 6.38
CA LYS A 85 -6.92 -7.48 7.21
C LYS A 85 -8.34 -7.27 6.70
N VAL A 86 -9.08 -8.36 6.60
CA VAL A 86 -10.42 -8.37 6.05
C VAL A 86 -11.41 -8.91 7.07
N THR A 87 -12.51 -8.21 7.24
CA THR A 87 -13.70 -8.69 7.94
C THR A 87 -14.88 -8.72 6.96
N LYS A 88 -16.03 -9.18 7.40
CA LYS A 88 -17.24 -9.22 6.57
C LYS A 88 -17.55 -7.85 5.93
N ASN A 89 -17.33 -6.76 6.67
CA ASN A 89 -17.81 -5.42 6.32
C ASN A 89 -16.67 -4.42 6.08
N LEU A 90 -15.40 -4.82 6.28
CA LEU A 90 -14.31 -3.87 6.26
C LEU A 90 -13.00 -4.52 5.78
N VAL A 91 -12.29 -3.81 4.91
CA VAL A 91 -10.88 -4.05 4.60
C VAL A 91 -10.05 -2.98 5.27
N CYS A 92 -9.03 -3.38 6.01
CA CYS A 92 -8.00 -2.51 6.57
C CYS A 92 -6.68 -2.80 5.86
N LEU A 93 -6.03 -1.76 5.32
CA LEU A 93 -4.83 -1.89 4.52
C LEU A 93 -3.77 -0.88 4.96
N THR A 94 -2.53 -1.33 5.13
CA THR A 94 -1.39 -0.42 5.33
C THR A 94 -0.73 -0.07 4.00
N LEU A 95 -0.27 1.17 3.86
CA LEU A 95 0.40 1.73 2.69
C LEU A 95 1.82 2.12 3.10
N ALA A 96 2.77 1.21 2.91
CA ALA A 96 4.15 1.39 3.38
C ALA A 96 4.87 2.57 2.73
N GLY A 97 4.54 2.90 1.47
CA GLY A 97 5.12 4.05 0.77
C GLY A 97 4.45 5.39 1.09
N SER A 98 3.28 5.37 1.76
CA SER A 98 2.50 6.58 2.04
C SER A 98 2.38 6.91 3.51
N ASP A 99 2.95 6.11 4.42
CA ASP A 99 2.83 6.23 5.88
C ASP A 99 1.36 6.34 6.32
N ARG A 100 0.51 5.45 5.78
CA ARG A 100 -0.93 5.48 6.02
C ARG A 100 -1.52 4.10 6.27
N MET A 101 -2.63 4.12 6.97
CA MET A 101 -3.61 3.06 6.97
C MET A 101 -4.89 3.58 6.31
N VAL A 102 -5.56 2.73 5.53
CA VAL A 102 -6.85 3.04 4.91
C VAL A 102 -7.87 1.97 5.26
N THR A 103 -9.12 2.36 5.24
CA THR A 103 -10.27 1.46 5.30
C THR A 103 -11.00 1.47 3.96
N LEU A 104 -11.52 0.32 3.55
CA LEU A 104 -12.28 0.15 2.31
C LEU A 104 -13.50 -0.74 2.56
N ASP A 105 -14.52 -0.51 1.77
CA ASP A 105 -15.65 -1.43 1.66
C ASP A 105 -15.25 -2.65 0.80
N PRO A 106 -15.38 -3.89 1.30
CA PRO A 106 -14.92 -5.10 0.61
C PRO A 106 -15.70 -5.45 -0.66
N ASN A 107 -16.90 -4.87 -0.85
CA ASN A 107 -17.76 -5.17 -1.98
C ASN A 107 -17.58 -4.16 -3.12
N SER A 108 -17.61 -2.87 -2.79
CA SER A 108 -17.45 -1.80 -3.79
C SER A 108 -15.99 -1.43 -4.05
N GLY A 109 -15.06 -1.80 -3.15
CA GLY A 109 -13.68 -1.35 -3.20
C GLY A 109 -13.48 0.13 -2.87
N LYS A 110 -14.55 0.83 -2.48
CA LYS A 110 -14.49 2.26 -2.16
C LYS A 110 -13.65 2.48 -0.90
N ILE A 111 -12.68 3.40 -0.98
CA ILE A 111 -11.95 3.87 0.19
C ILE A 111 -12.89 4.69 1.05
N LEU A 112 -13.06 4.30 2.31
CA LEU A 112 -13.92 4.96 3.29
C LEU A 112 -13.18 6.11 3.97
N ASP A 113 -11.95 5.85 4.41
CA ASP A 113 -11.11 6.88 5.03
C ASP A 113 -9.63 6.53 4.99
N ARG A 114 -8.79 7.51 5.35
CA ARG A 114 -7.33 7.44 5.38
C ARG A 114 -6.81 8.10 6.66
N VAL A 115 -5.96 7.42 7.40
CA VAL A 115 -5.29 7.99 8.57
C VAL A 115 -3.78 7.89 8.41
N LYS A 116 -3.07 8.95 8.80
CA LYS A 116 -1.61 8.94 8.88
C LYS A 116 -1.20 8.09 10.09
N VAL A 117 -0.20 7.23 9.90
CA VAL A 117 0.45 6.43 10.94
C VAL A 117 1.96 6.68 10.89
N GLY A 118 2.73 5.94 11.66
CA GLY A 118 4.20 6.05 11.62
C GLY A 118 4.82 5.56 10.30
N GLY A 119 6.13 5.74 10.18
CA GLY A 119 6.87 5.51 8.94
C GLY A 119 6.96 4.04 8.53
N VAL A 120 6.59 3.77 7.28
CA VAL A 120 6.66 2.46 6.62
C VAL A 120 5.81 1.39 7.35
N PRO A 121 4.48 1.54 7.40
CA PRO A 121 3.60 0.59 8.07
C PRO A 121 3.55 -0.74 7.30
N ARG A 122 3.98 -1.84 7.96
CA ARG A 122 4.10 -3.18 7.35
C ARG A 122 3.35 -4.27 8.10
N GLY A 123 2.79 -3.99 9.26
CA GLY A 123 1.99 -4.95 10.03
C GLY A 123 0.67 -4.38 10.46
N ILE A 124 -0.36 -5.23 10.57
CA ILE A 124 -1.68 -4.84 11.08
C ILE A 124 -2.31 -5.98 11.87
N LYS A 125 -2.86 -5.65 13.03
CA LYS A 125 -3.67 -6.53 13.86
C LYS A 125 -4.95 -5.80 14.24
N LEU A 126 -6.09 -6.47 14.11
CA LEU A 126 -7.38 -5.94 14.54
C LEU A 126 -7.74 -6.46 15.92
N ASP A 127 -8.23 -5.58 16.78
CA ASP A 127 -9.00 -5.94 17.95
C ASP A 127 -10.47 -5.88 17.58
N LEU A 128 -11.17 -6.99 17.80
CA LEU A 128 -12.60 -7.13 17.54
C LEU A 128 -13.37 -6.96 18.85
N ASP A 129 -14.61 -6.51 18.74
CA ASP A 129 -15.54 -6.53 19.86
C ASP A 129 -16.19 -7.93 20.01
N SER A 130 -17.13 -8.05 20.97
CA SER A 130 -17.85 -9.30 21.23
C SER A 130 -18.76 -9.76 20.08
N ALA A 131 -19.09 -8.87 19.16
CA ALA A 131 -19.86 -9.17 17.95
C ALA A 131 -18.94 -9.52 16.75
N GLY A 132 -17.62 -9.47 16.92
CA GLY A 132 -16.64 -9.72 15.86
C GLY A 132 -16.40 -8.51 14.95
N GLU A 133 -16.90 -7.32 15.32
CA GLU A 133 -16.68 -6.10 14.54
C GLU A 133 -15.36 -5.41 14.94
N PRO A 134 -14.63 -4.80 13.98
CA PRO A 134 -13.36 -4.15 14.25
C PRO A 134 -13.53 -2.91 15.14
N LYS A 135 -12.90 -2.92 16.30
CA LYS A 135 -12.89 -1.83 17.27
C LYS A 135 -11.65 -0.95 17.15
N THR A 136 -10.48 -1.57 17.04
CA THR A 136 -9.20 -0.88 16.86
C THR A 136 -8.28 -1.66 15.93
N ALA A 137 -7.37 -0.95 15.26
CA ALA A 137 -6.25 -1.54 14.57
C ALA A 137 -4.93 -1.15 15.25
N TRP A 138 -4.04 -2.11 15.42
CA TRP A 138 -2.65 -1.89 15.75
C TRP A 138 -1.82 -2.01 14.48
N VAL A 139 -1.07 -0.97 14.18
CA VAL A 139 -0.23 -0.88 12.98
C VAL A 139 1.23 -0.85 13.40
N PHE A 140 2.04 -1.78 12.89
CA PHE A 140 3.48 -1.79 13.08
C PHE A 140 4.16 -0.96 12.00
N ASN A 141 4.86 0.09 12.42
CA ASN A 141 5.60 1.02 11.59
C ASN A 141 7.06 0.57 11.53
N ALA A 142 7.42 -0.20 10.50
CA ALA A 142 8.65 -1.01 10.50
C ALA A 142 9.95 -0.19 10.46
N VAL A 143 9.97 0.98 9.82
CA VAL A 143 11.16 1.84 9.78
C VAL A 143 11.16 2.86 10.93
N GLU A 144 10.00 3.37 11.30
CA GLU A 144 9.88 4.23 12.47
C GLU A 144 10.12 3.48 13.77
N ASN A 145 9.93 2.17 13.76
CA ASN A 145 9.98 1.29 14.92
C ASN A 145 9.01 1.74 16.00
N SER A 146 7.74 1.82 15.61
CA SER A 146 6.64 2.24 16.50
C SER A 146 5.37 1.45 16.23
N LEU A 147 4.42 1.53 17.17
CA LEU A 147 3.07 1.04 17.01
C LEU A 147 2.10 2.22 16.97
N SER A 148 1.26 2.27 15.94
CA SER A 148 0.12 3.20 15.89
C SER A 148 -1.16 2.45 16.23
N LYS A 149 -1.97 2.99 17.15
CA LYS A 149 -3.30 2.48 17.47
C LYS A 149 -4.36 3.36 16.83
N VAL A 150 -5.21 2.78 16.00
CA VAL A 150 -6.24 3.47 15.23
C VAL A 150 -7.63 3.02 15.70
N ASP A 151 -8.51 3.98 15.98
CA ASP A 151 -9.92 3.73 16.26
C ASP A 151 -10.68 3.41 14.97
N LEU A 152 -11.38 2.26 14.94
CA LEU A 152 -12.15 1.76 13.81
C LEU A 152 -13.66 1.78 14.03
N ARG A 153 -14.14 2.26 15.19
CA ARG A 153 -15.58 2.27 15.50
C ARG A 153 -16.41 3.05 14.49
N THR A 154 -15.78 3.99 13.80
CA THR A 154 -16.37 4.70 12.65
C THR A 154 -15.41 4.57 11.47
N PRO A 155 -15.56 3.54 10.60
CA PRO A 155 -14.60 3.25 9.54
C PRO A 155 -14.42 4.35 8.49
N SER A 156 -15.39 5.28 8.39
CA SER A 156 -15.34 6.47 7.54
C SER A 156 -14.81 7.72 8.25
N SER A 157 -14.31 7.58 9.49
CA SER A 157 -13.73 8.66 10.29
C SER A 157 -12.68 8.11 11.24
N LEU A 158 -11.54 7.70 10.67
CA LEU A 158 -10.43 7.08 11.39
C LEU A 158 -9.73 8.09 12.29
N LYS A 159 -9.32 7.63 13.49
CA LYS A 159 -8.56 8.46 14.43
C LYS A 159 -7.35 7.69 14.93
N LEU A 160 -6.17 8.29 14.81
CA LEU A 160 -4.99 7.84 15.53
C LEU A 160 -5.17 8.19 17.00
N ILE A 161 -5.26 7.17 17.87
CA ILE A 161 -5.53 7.35 19.29
C ILE A 161 -4.32 7.13 20.19
N ALA A 162 -3.29 6.46 19.68
CA ALA A 162 -2.00 6.32 20.35
C ALA A 162 -0.88 6.04 19.35
N GLU A 163 0.31 6.50 19.68
CA GLU A 163 1.56 6.14 19.02
C GLU A 163 2.57 5.74 20.10
N ILE A 164 3.10 4.52 19.98
CA ILE A 164 3.98 3.91 20.99
C ILE A 164 5.34 3.68 20.32
N PRO A 165 6.38 4.43 20.71
CA PRO A 165 7.73 4.17 20.23
C PRO A 165 8.25 2.84 20.80
N LEU A 166 8.93 2.08 19.96
CA LEU A 166 9.68 0.90 20.36
C LEU A 166 11.17 1.23 20.46
N HIS A 167 11.92 0.41 21.20
CA HIS A 167 13.36 0.58 21.25
C HIS A 167 13.97 0.42 19.85
N ASP A 168 14.75 1.41 19.40
CA ASP A 168 15.38 1.41 18.09
C ASP A 168 16.88 1.72 18.23
N PRO A 169 17.75 0.71 18.11
CA PRO A 169 19.19 0.90 18.17
C PRO A 169 19.79 1.52 16.89
N THR A 170 18.96 1.72 15.85
CA THR A 170 19.45 2.22 14.56
C THR A 170 19.88 3.69 14.67
N PRO A 171 21.12 4.03 14.29
CA PRO A 171 21.55 5.43 14.27
C PRO A 171 20.63 6.31 13.44
N PRO A 172 20.30 7.53 13.89
CA PRO A 172 19.29 8.40 13.26
C PRO A 172 19.50 8.67 11.77
N ILE A 173 20.75 8.72 11.32
CA ILE A 173 21.09 8.96 9.90
C ILE A 173 20.61 7.79 9.01
N TYR A 174 20.78 6.55 9.44
CA TYR A 174 20.31 5.38 8.70
C TYR A 174 18.80 5.29 8.72
N LYS A 175 18.17 5.59 9.85
CA LYS A 175 16.71 5.65 9.95
C LYS A 175 16.12 6.68 8.97
N LYS A 176 16.70 7.89 8.90
CA LYS A 176 16.30 8.90 7.91
C LYS A 176 16.48 8.41 6.46
N GLY A 177 17.59 7.75 6.16
CA GLY A 177 17.85 7.18 4.83
C GLY A 177 16.80 6.11 4.46
N ARG A 178 16.48 5.20 5.38
CA ARG A 178 15.45 4.16 5.17
C ARG A 178 14.05 4.77 4.97
N LEU A 179 13.70 5.81 5.72
CA LEU A 179 12.44 6.54 5.52
C LEU A 179 12.41 7.19 4.14
N ALA A 180 13.48 7.91 3.75
CA ALA A 180 13.58 8.56 2.44
C ALA A 180 13.48 7.56 1.28
N PHE A 181 14.09 6.38 1.40
CA PHE A 181 14.05 5.32 0.41
C PHE A 181 12.64 4.73 0.21
N ASN A 182 11.88 4.59 1.28
CA ASN A 182 10.55 3.97 1.24
C ASN A 182 9.42 4.97 0.95
N THR A 183 9.61 6.28 1.22
CA THR A 183 8.53 7.25 1.06
C THR A 183 8.26 7.60 -0.41
N ALA A 184 7.00 7.60 -0.81
CA ALA A 184 6.58 8.04 -2.13
C ALA A 184 6.49 9.57 -2.28
N ARG A 185 6.79 10.34 -1.23
CA ARG A 185 6.69 11.83 -1.23
C ARG A 185 7.59 12.51 -2.25
N ALA A 186 8.65 11.85 -2.70
CA ALA A 186 9.53 12.35 -3.75
C ALA A 186 8.91 12.25 -5.16
N SER A 187 7.90 11.41 -5.36
CA SER A 187 7.21 11.29 -6.64
C SER A 187 6.10 12.32 -6.82
N SER A 188 5.79 12.65 -8.08
CA SER A 188 4.83 13.71 -8.44
C SER A 188 3.45 13.52 -7.81
N PHE A 189 3.00 12.26 -7.70
CA PHE A 189 1.64 11.92 -7.25
C PHE A 189 1.63 11.06 -5.97
N ASN A 190 2.75 10.93 -5.26
CA ASN A 190 2.90 10.07 -4.06
C ASN A 190 2.48 8.60 -4.31
N THR A 191 2.79 8.04 -5.47
CA THR A 191 2.37 6.69 -5.86
C THR A 191 3.52 5.71 -6.05
N ILE A 192 4.77 6.19 -6.01
CA ILE A 192 5.99 5.40 -6.22
C ILE A 192 7.12 5.92 -5.32
N SER A 193 7.96 5.03 -4.84
CA SER A 193 9.19 5.31 -4.10
C SER A 193 10.38 4.53 -4.68
N CYS A 194 11.59 4.73 -4.19
CA CYS A 194 12.73 3.88 -4.55
C CYS A 194 12.45 2.41 -4.22
N ALA A 195 11.80 2.14 -3.08
CA ALA A 195 11.39 0.80 -2.65
C ALA A 195 10.32 0.15 -3.55
N SER A 196 9.70 0.88 -4.48
CA SER A 196 8.75 0.29 -5.44
C SER A 196 9.45 -0.58 -6.49
N CYS A 197 10.67 -0.19 -6.92
CA CYS A 197 11.53 -0.98 -7.80
C CYS A 197 12.55 -1.79 -7.01
N HIS A 198 12.88 -1.35 -5.80
CA HIS A 198 13.89 -1.98 -4.94
C HIS A 198 13.27 -2.45 -3.60
N PRO A 199 12.32 -3.42 -3.63
CA PRO A 199 11.69 -3.91 -2.41
C PRO A 199 12.75 -4.50 -1.47
N ASP A 200 12.73 -4.06 -0.20
CA ASP A 200 13.68 -4.47 0.85
C ASP A 200 15.17 -4.32 0.45
N GLY A 201 15.48 -3.37 -0.45
CA GLY A 201 16.83 -3.11 -0.93
C GLY A 201 17.30 -4.03 -2.06
N HIS A 202 16.45 -4.94 -2.52
CA HIS A 202 16.71 -5.81 -3.68
C HIS A 202 16.24 -5.15 -4.99
N THR A 203 15.87 -5.94 -5.99
CA THR A 203 15.27 -5.48 -7.25
C THR A 203 13.95 -6.20 -7.51
N ASP A 204 13.05 -5.57 -8.24
CA ASP A 204 11.80 -6.16 -8.71
C ASP A 204 12.00 -7.13 -9.87
N HIS A 205 13.25 -7.33 -10.34
CA HIS A 205 13.63 -8.15 -11.50
C HIS A 205 12.92 -7.75 -12.79
N GLN A 206 12.46 -6.49 -12.90
CA GLN A 206 11.87 -5.96 -14.12
C GLN A 206 12.89 -5.15 -14.92
N LEU A 207 12.76 -5.21 -16.24
CA LEU A 207 13.52 -4.32 -17.11
C LEU A 207 12.77 -2.99 -17.25
N TRP A 208 13.43 -1.90 -16.89
CA TRP A 208 12.91 -0.54 -17.00
C TRP A 208 13.77 0.30 -17.93
N VAL A 209 13.14 1.06 -18.81
CA VAL A 209 13.77 2.13 -19.58
C VAL A 209 13.17 3.44 -19.05
N LEU A 210 13.92 4.13 -18.22
CA LEU A 210 13.48 5.32 -17.52
C LEU A 210 14.24 6.55 -18.03
N ASP A 211 14.25 6.74 -19.38
CA ASP A 211 14.85 7.91 -19.98
C ASP A 211 14.22 9.19 -19.43
N THR A 212 15.03 10.15 -19.07
CA THR A 212 14.66 11.45 -18.51
C THR A 212 14.49 12.50 -19.58
#